data_2f070512c94c0b1e478c744291ab4617
#
_entry.id   2f070512c94c0b1e478c744291ab4617
#
_cell.length_a   1.000
_cell.length_b   1.000
_cell.length_c   1.000
_cell.angle_alpha   90.00
_cell.angle_beta   90.00
_cell.angle_gamma   90.00
#
_symmetry.space_group_name_H-M   'P 1'
#
loop_
_entity.id
_entity.type
_entity.pdbx_description
1 polymer ?
#
loop_
_entity_poly.entity_id
_entity_poly.type
_entity_poly.pdbx_seq_one_letter_code
_entity_poly.pdbx_strand_id
1 'polypeptide(L)'
;MIRLMTLADITRVLELENQLFTSPWGEDDFKYELESNLYSTVFVDEFDDNIVGYVGIWIIFEQAQITTLGVDKSYQHKHIGQALLVHAMEVAVEKHAEVMSLEVRVSNIAAQNLYRKLGFKTETIRKDYYQDNHEDAYLMLVKLGELNEINKNTGN
;
A
#
# COMPACT_ATOMS: atom_id res chain seq x y z
N MET A 1 11.68 -6.77 9.05
CA MET A 1 12.52 -6.37 7.91
C MET A 1 11.70 -6.41 6.63
N ILE A 2 11.67 -5.29 5.93
CA ILE A 2 10.92 -5.17 4.67
C ILE A 2 11.79 -5.73 3.53
N ARG A 3 11.20 -6.62 2.74
CA ARG A 3 11.86 -7.23 1.58
C ARG A 3 10.87 -7.48 0.46
N LEU A 4 11.36 -7.80 -0.73
CA LEU A 4 10.49 -8.19 -1.84
C LEU A 4 9.72 -9.49 -1.51
N MET A 5 8.44 -9.51 -1.86
CA MET A 5 7.62 -10.71 -1.78
C MET A 5 8.08 -11.73 -2.82
N THR A 6 8.05 -13.00 -2.44
CA THR A 6 8.33 -14.13 -3.34
C THR A 6 7.10 -15.04 -3.44
N LEU A 7 7.13 -15.96 -4.40
CA LEU A 7 6.04 -16.95 -4.54
C LEU A 7 5.86 -17.80 -3.28
N ALA A 8 6.92 -18.06 -2.54
CA ALA A 8 6.86 -18.81 -1.28
C ALA A 8 6.04 -18.09 -0.20
N ASP A 9 5.89 -16.77 -0.31
CA ASP A 9 5.16 -15.96 0.66
C ASP A 9 3.64 -15.93 0.43
N ILE A 10 3.17 -16.39 -0.73
CA ILE A 10 1.76 -16.26 -1.14
C ILE A 10 0.81 -16.87 -0.11
N THR A 11 1.09 -18.08 0.37
CA THR A 11 0.21 -18.76 1.32
C THR A 11 -0.03 -17.89 2.56
N ARG A 12 1.02 -17.34 3.13
CA ARG A 12 0.90 -16.50 4.33
C ARG A 12 0.21 -15.16 4.04
N VAL A 13 0.53 -14.53 2.92
CA VAL A 13 -0.11 -13.26 2.54
C VAL A 13 -1.61 -13.47 2.28
N LEU A 14 -2.01 -14.60 1.68
CA LEU A 14 -3.43 -14.92 1.48
C LEU A 14 -4.16 -15.08 2.81
N GLU A 15 -3.53 -15.70 3.83
CA GLU A 15 -4.12 -15.78 5.16
C GLU A 15 -4.43 -14.39 5.70
N LEU A 16 -3.50 -13.44 5.55
CA LEU A 16 -3.69 -12.07 5.99
C LEU A 16 -4.77 -11.35 5.17
N GLU A 17 -4.76 -11.50 3.85
CA GLU A 17 -5.79 -10.92 2.97
C GLU A 17 -7.19 -11.38 3.37
N ASN A 18 -7.36 -12.68 3.62
CA ASN A 18 -8.66 -13.24 3.99
C ASN A 18 -9.11 -12.79 5.38
N GLN A 19 -8.21 -12.50 6.29
CA GLN A 19 -8.53 -11.94 7.61
C GLN A 19 -8.94 -10.46 7.54
N LEU A 20 -8.32 -9.71 6.64
CA LEU A 20 -8.39 -8.25 6.65
C LEU A 20 -9.45 -7.67 5.71
N PHE A 21 -9.76 -8.36 4.62
CA PHE A 21 -10.61 -7.80 3.55
C PHE A 21 -11.81 -8.69 3.26
N THR A 22 -12.94 -8.04 2.99
CA THR A 22 -14.20 -8.73 2.61
C THR A 22 -14.18 -9.21 1.16
N SER A 23 -13.37 -8.56 0.31
CA SER A 23 -13.15 -8.96 -1.09
C SER A 23 -11.65 -9.17 -1.31
N PRO A 24 -11.07 -10.24 -0.74
CA PRO A 24 -9.62 -10.43 -0.77
C PRO A 24 -9.13 -10.81 -2.17
N TRP A 25 -7.88 -10.45 -2.45
CA TRP A 25 -7.17 -11.00 -3.60
C TRP A 25 -6.98 -12.51 -3.43
N GLY A 26 -7.00 -13.24 -4.54
CA GLY A 26 -6.71 -14.67 -4.56
C GLY A 26 -5.26 -14.97 -4.89
N GLU A 27 -4.95 -16.26 -4.92
CA GLU A 27 -3.61 -16.74 -5.27
C GLU A 27 -3.18 -16.27 -6.66
N ASP A 28 -4.08 -16.35 -7.65
CA ASP A 28 -3.78 -15.96 -9.03
C ASP A 28 -3.53 -14.46 -9.16
N ASP A 29 -4.19 -13.64 -8.36
CA ASP A 29 -3.94 -12.20 -8.34
C ASP A 29 -2.52 -11.89 -7.92
N PHE A 30 -2.05 -12.51 -6.82
CA PHE A 30 -0.68 -12.31 -6.36
C PHE A 30 0.35 -12.89 -7.34
N LYS A 31 0.08 -14.06 -7.92
CA LYS A 31 0.97 -14.62 -8.94
C LYS A 31 1.12 -13.70 -10.14
N TYR A 32 0.00 -13.12 -10.61
CA TYR A 32 0.03 -12.15 -11.70
C TYR A 32 0.91 -10.95 -11.35
N GLU A 33 0.74 -10.39 -10.15
CA GLU A 33 1.53 -9.23 -9.71
C GLU A 33 3.02 -9.55 -9.61
N LEU A 34 3.37 -10.76 -9.16
CA LEU A 34 4.77 -11.13 -8.95
C LEU A 34 5.46 -11.58 -10.24
N GLU A 35 4.74 -12.23 -11.16
CA GLU A 35 5.34 -12.87 -12.34
C GLU A 35 5.09 -12.14 -13.64
N SER A 36 3.92 -11.52 -13.80
CA SER A 36 3.44 -11.05 -15.11
C SER A 36 3.28 -9.54 -15.23
N ASN A 37 3.04 -8.85 -14.12
CA ASN A 37 2.83 -7.40 -14.16
C ASN A 37 4.15 -6.66 -14.00
N LEU A 38 4.67 -6.13 -15.10
CA LEU A 38 5.95 -5.42 -15.14
C LEU A 38 5.94 -4.12 -14.32
N TYR A 39 4.77 -3.57 -14.03
CA TYR A 39 4.62 -2.32 -13.28
C TYR A 39 4.44 -2.53 -11.79
N SER A 40 4.31 -3.79 -11.37
CA SER A 40 3.99 -4.16 -9.99
C SER A 40 5.24 -4.51 -9.20
N THR A 41 5.26 -4.08 -7.94
CA THR A 41 6.21 -4.54 -6.93
C THR A 41 5.43 -4.77 -5.64
N VAL A 42 5.68 -5.89 -4.98
CA VAL A 42 5.06 -6.21 -3.69
C VAL A 42 6.16 -6.44 -2.67
N PHE A 43 6.03 -5.77 -1.52
CA PHE A 43 6.94 -5.93 -0.38
C PHE A 43 6.21 -6.59 0.78
N VAL A 44 6.95 -7.36 1.56
CA VAL A 44 6.47 -7.93 2.82
C VAL A 44 7.35 -7.44 3.97
N ASP A 45 6.75 -7.34 5.16
CA ASP A 45 7.49 -7.09 6.39
C ASP A 45 7.57 -8.39 7.17
N GLU A 46 8.79 -8.87 7.41
CA GLU A 46 9.07 -10.12 8.09
C GLU A 46 9.63 -9.85 9.47
N PHE A 47 9.02 -10.46 10.47
CA PHE A 47 9.43 -10.37 11.87
C PHE A 47 9.39 -11.75 12.50
N ASP A 48 10.50 -12.18 13.13
CA ASP A 48 10.65 -13.51 13.73
C ASP A 48 10.24 -14.64 12.76
N ASP A 49 10.76 -14.59 11.53
CA ASP A 49 10.49 -15.56 10.46
C ASP A 49 9.01 -15.65 10.05
N ASN A 50 8.21 -14.63 10.40
CA ASN A 50 6.80 -14.58 10.04
C ASN A 50 6.47 -13.25 9.33
N ILE A 51 5.67 -13.33 8.28
CA ILE A 51 5.19 -12.13 7.58
C ILE A 51 4.07 -11.51 8.40
N VAL A 52 4.25 -10.23 8.74
CA VAL A 52 3.31 -9.47 9.56
C VAL A 52 2.60 -8.35 8.80
N GLY A 53 3.05 -8.06 7.58
CA GLY A 53 2.43 -7.05 6.73
C GLY A 53 2.96 -7.10 5.31
N TYR A 54 2.28 -6.41 4.42
CA TYR A 54 2.65 -6.36 3.00
C TYR A 54 2.08 -5.11 2.36
N VAL A 55 2.72 -4.67 1.26
CA VAL A 55 2.25 -3.55 0.44
C VAL A 55 2.55 -3.84 -1.02
N GLY A 56 1.55 -3.61 -1.87
CA GLY A 56 1.71 -3.67 -3.32
C GLY A 56 1.66 -2.29 -3.93
N ILE A 57 2.50 -2.04 -4.93
CA ILE A 57 2.53 -0.78 -5.66
C ILE A 57 2.63 -1.03 -7.15
N TRP A 58 1.96 -0.18 -7.93
CA TRP A 58 2.18 -0.06 -9.37
C TRP A 58 2.90 1.25 -9.63
N ILE A 59 3.90 1.22 -10.49
CA ILE A 59 4.60 2.42 -10.92
C ILE A 59 4.60 2.44 -12.45
N ILE A 60 3.91 3.43 -13.02
CA ILE A 60 3.78 3.62 -14.46
C ILE A 60 4.21 5.06 -14.75
N PHE A 61 5.44 5.22 -15.26
CA PHE A 61 6.05 6.53 -15.51
C PHE A 61 6.04 7.40 -14.26
N GLU A 62 5.42 8.59 -14.32
CA GLU A 62 5.36 9.54 -13.21
C GLU A 62 4.31 9.22 -12.14
N GLN A 63 3.50 8.17 -12.35
CA GLN A 63 2.41 7.82 -11.45
C GLN A 63 2.69 6.53 -10.69
N ALA A 64 2.50 6.57 -9.38
CA ALA A 64 2.51 5.40 -8.52
C ALA A 64 1.14 5.21 -7.88
N GLN A 65 0.76 3.97 -7.61
CA GLN A 65 -0.49 3.63 -6.95
C GLN A 65 -0.26 2.52 -5.93
N ILE A 66 -0.78 2.70 -4.73
CA ILE A 66 -0.87 1.63 -3.75
C ILE A 66 -2.03 0.72 -4.15
N THR A 67 -1.75 -0.55 -4.38
CA THR A 67 -2.77 -1.51 -4.82
C THR A 67 -3.34 -2.32 -3.67
N THR A 68 -2.51 -2.62 -2.67
CA THR A 68 -2.94 -3.31 -1.45
C THR A 68 -1.99 -2.96 -0.31
N LEU A 69 -2.52 -2.94 0.90
CA LEU A 69 -1.74 -2.71 2.12
C LEU A 69 -2.45 -3.43 3.26
N GLY A 70 -1.76 -4.36 3.90
CA GLY A 70 -2.32 -5.12 5.00
C GLY A 70 -1.31 -5.35 6.12
N VAL A 71 -1.81 -5.37 7.36
CA VAL A 71 -1.02 -5.67 8.55
C VAL A 71 -1.79 -6.68 9.39
N ASP A 72 -1.11 -7.74 9.82
CA ASP A 72 -1.67 -8.75 10.71
C ASP A 72 -2.32 -8.06 11.92
N LYS A 73 -3.56 -8.44 12.24
CA LYS A 73 -4.32 -7.87 13.36
C LYS A 73 -3.56 -7.92 14.67
N SER A 74 -2.76 -8.97 14.88
CA SER A 74 -1.93 -9.13 16.09
C SER A 74 -0.75 -8.14 16.16
N TYR A 75 -0.44 -7.48 15.05
CA TYR A 75 0.69 -6.56 14.92
C TYR A 75 0.26 -5.14 14.58
N GLN A 76 -1.03 -4.84 14.62
CA GLN A 76 -1.53 -3.48 14.40
C GLN A 76 -1.12 -2.56 15.55
N HIS A 77 -1.11 -1.25 15.29
CA HIS A 77 -0.69 -0.21 16.23
C HIS A 77 0.82 -0.28 16.63
N LYS A 78 1.63 -0.93 15.78
CA LYS A 78 3.10 -1.02 15.95
C LYS A 78 3.86 -0.31 14.83
N HIS A 79 3.18 0.57 14.09
CA HIS A 79 3.74 1.37 12.99
C HIS A 79 4.22 0.54 11.78
N ILE A 80 3.79 -0.71 11.65
CA ILE A 80 4.17 -1.57 10.51
C ILE A 80 3.58 -1.06 9.20
N GLY A 81 2.30 -0.69 9.21
CA GLY A 81 1.64 -0.12 8.02
C GLY A 81 2.30 1.18 7.57
N GLN A 82 2.67 2.03 8.53
CA GLN A 82 3.39 3.27 8.23
C GLN A 82 4.75 2.99 7.58
N ALA A 83 5.51 2.04 8.14
CA ALA A 83 6.83 1.69 7.60
C ALA A 83 6.73 1.12 6.18
N LEU A 84 5.74 0.26 5.93
CA LEU A 84 5.50 -0.29 4.59
C LEU A 84 5.13 0.81 3.59
N LEU A 85 4.26 1.72 3.98
CA LEU A 85 3.83 2.81 3.09
C LEU A 85 4.98 3.78 2.81
N VAL A 86 5.77 4.14 3.82
CA VAL A 86 6.97 4.98 3.63
C VAL A 86 7.96 4.30 2.69
N HIS A 87 8.17 2.98 2.86
CA HIS A 87 9.04 2.23 1.96
C HIS A 87 8.56 2.27 0.51
N ALA A 88 7.25 2.09 0.31
CA ALA A 88 6.63 2.18 -1.03
C ALA A 88 6.83 3.58 -1.63
N MET A 89 6.68 4.63 -0.82
CA MET A 89 6.90 6.01 -1.27
C MET A 89 8.36 6.25 -1.67
N GLU A 90 9.30 5.73 -0.90
CA GLU A 90 10.73 5.83 -1.21
C GLU A 90 11.07 5.11 -2.52
N VAL A 91 10.54 3.92 -2.74
CA VAL A 91 10.73 3.17 -3.99
C VAL A 91 10.15 3.94 -5.17
N ALA A 92 8.96 4.53 -5.01
CA ALA A 92 8.35 5.34 -6.05
C ALA A 92 9.21 6.56 -6.41
N VAL A 93 9.77 7.24 -5.42
CA VAL A 93 10.69 8.37 -5.64
C VAL A 93 11.95 7.92 -6.39
N GLU A 94 12.54 6.79 -6.02
CA GLU A 94 13.72 6.23 -6.71
C GLU A 94 13.43 5.92 -8.17
N LYS A 95 12.20 5.53 -8.49
CA LYS A 95 11.75 5.25 -9.86
C LYS A 95 11.18 6.46 -10.58
N HIS A 96 11.38 7.66 -10.03
CA HIS A 96 11.00 8.94 -10.63
C HIS A 96 9.49 9.16 -10.74
N ALA A 97 8.68 8.49 -9.92
CA ALA A 97 7.27 8.82 -9.82
C ALA A 97 7.11 10.19 -9.14
N GLU A 98 6.15 10.96 -9.62
CA GLU A 98 5.89 12.32 -9.14
C GLU A 98 4.70 12.38 -8.20
N VAL A 99 3.75 11.45 -8.35
CA VAL A 99 2.53 11.40 -7.56
C VAL A 99 2.22 9.94 -7.18
N MET A 100 1.69 9.76 -5.97
CA MET A 100 1.20 8.46 -5.53
C MET A 100 -0.27 8.59 -5.13
N SER A 101 -1.07 7.62 -5.55
CA SER A 101 -2.50 7.57 -5.28
C SER A 101 -2.89 6.28 -4.56
N LEU A 102 -4.03 6.32 -3.91
CA LEU A 102 -4.69 5.14 -3.35
C LEU A 102 -6.19 5.40 -3.20
N GLU A 103 -6.97 4.32 -3.15
CA GLU A 103 -8.37 4.39 -2.76
C GLU A 103 -8.52 3.82 -1.34
N VAL A 104 -9.41 4.44 -0.56
CA VAL A 104 -9.71 4.00 0.80
C VAL A 104 -11.21 4.11 1.06
N ARG A 105 -11.79 3.13 1.76
CA ARG A 105 -13.22 3.17 2.14
C ARG A 105 -13.48 4.40 2.99
N VAL A 106 -14.61 5.06 2.74
CA VAL A 106 -15.02 6.23 3.54
C VAL A 106 -15.18 5.88 5.02
N SER A 107 -15.50 4.62 5.34
CA SER A 107 -15.62 4.15 6.72
C SER A 107 -14.29 3.84 7.41
N ASN A 108 -13.19 3.70 6.63
CA ASN A 108 -11.90 3.32 7.21
C ASN A 108 -11.13 4.55 7.70
N ILE A 109 -11.57 5.06 8.85
CA ILE A 109 -11.00 6.29 9.44
C ILE A 109 -9.53 6.10 9.85
N ALA A 110 -9.18 4.94 10.40
CA ALA A 110 -7.82 4.67 10.83
C ALA A 110 -6.83 4.74 9.66
N ALA A 111 -7.17 4.13 8.52
CA ALA A 111 -6.34 4.19 7.32
C ALA A 111 -6.24 5.62 6.78
N GLN A 112 -7.35 6.35 6.72
CA GLN A 112 -7.35 7.75 6.28
C GLN A 112 -6.42 8.62 7.13
N ASN A 113 -6.44 8.42 8.45
CA ASN A 113 -5.58 9.17 9.37
C ASN A 113 -4.10 8.86 9.11
N LEU A 114 -3.75 7.59 8.87
CA LEU A 114 -2.39 7.20 8.50
C LEU A 114 -1.95 7.90 7.21
N TYR A 115 -2.79 7.87 6.18
CA TYR A 115 -2.47 8.47 4.89
C TYR A 115 -2.31 9.98 4.99
N ARG A 116 -3.21 10.66 5.72
CA ARG A 116 -3.10 12.11 5.94
C ARG A 116 -1.82 12.47 6.69
N LYS A 117 -1.44 11.68 7.68
CA LYS A 117 -0.19 11.86 8.43
C LYS A 117 1.04 11.85 7.51
N LEU A 118 0.99 11.05 6.44
CA LEU A 118 2.07 10.94 5.47
C LEU A 118 1.94 11.90 4.29
N GLY A 119 0.98 12.82 4.33
CA GLY A 119 0.85 13.89 3.36
C GLY A 119 -0.20 13.66 2.29
N PHE A 120 -0.88 12.51 2.30
CA PHE A 120 -1.97 12.26 1.35
C PHE A 120 -3.17 13.18 1.63
N LYS A 121 -3.78 13.67 0.56
CA LYS A 121 -4.98 14.51 0.62
C LYS A 121 -6.07 13.91 -0.24
N THR A 122 -7.33 14.07 0.20
CA THR A 122 -8.48 13.62 -0.59
C THR A 122 -8.61 14.47 -1.85
N GLU A 123 -8.58 13.82 -3.01
CA GLU A 123 -8.75 14.46 -4.31
C GLU A 123 -10.22 14.44 -4.73
N THR A 124 -10.87 13.26 -4.62
CA THR A 124 -12.24 13.09 -5.05
C THR A 124 -12.88 11.89 -4.33
N ILE A 125 -14.19 11.75 -4.49
CA ILE A 125 -14.97 10.61 -4.01
C ILE A 125 -15.36 9.77 -5.21
N ARG A 126 -15.08 8.44 -5.14
CA ARG A 126 -15.55 7.47 -6.12
C ARG A 126 -16.82 6.81 -5.55
N LYS A 127 -17.97 7.14 -6.12
CA LYS A 127 -19.27 6.63 -5.68
C LYS A 127 -19.42 5.15 -6.01
N ASP A 128 -20.01 4.37 -5.09
CA ASP A 128 -20.30 2.94 -5.27
C ASP A 128 -19.05 2.15 -5.72
N TYR A 129 -17.89 2.48 -5.22
CA TYR A 129 -16.61 1.93 -5.68
C TYR A 129 -16.44 0.45 -5.31
N TYR A 130 -16.82 0.08 -4.08
CA TYR A 130 -16.66 -1.28 -3.57
C TYR A 130 -17.90 -2.12 -3.89
N GLN A 131 -17.70 -3.23 -4.62
CA GLN A 131 -18.83 -4.05 -5.11
C GLN A 131 -19.50 -4.86 -4.00
N ASP A 132 -18.80 -5.12 -2.90
CA ASP A 132 -19.33 -5.95 -1.80
C ASP A 132 -20.49 -5.28 -1.07
N ASN A 133 -20.41 -3.98 -0.80
CA ASN A 133 -21.42 -3.25 -0.03
C ASN A 133 -21.77 -1.89 -0.63
N HIS A 134 -21.31 -1.60 -1.85
CA HIS A 134 -21.51 -0.33 -2.56
C HIS A 134 -20.97 0.90 -1.82
N GLU A 135 -20.04 0.69 -0.92
CA GLU A 135 -19.41 1.79 -0.19
C GLU A 135 -18.60 2.68 -1.12
N ASP A 136 -18.63 3.99 -0.86
CA ASP A 136 -17.81 4.96 -1.58
C ASP A 136 -16.33 4.82 -1.16
N ALA A 137 -15.44 5.26 -2.04
CA ALA A 137 -14.02 5.40 -1.75
C ALA A 137 -13.59 6.85 -1.85
N TYR A 138 -12.65 7.25 -1.01
CA TYR A 138 -11.86 8.44 -1.26
C TYR A 138 -10.67 8.06 -2.14
N LEU A 139 -10.46 8.82 -3.21
CA LEU A 139 -9.19 8.82 -3.93
C LEU A 139 -8.28 9.83 -3.23
N MET A 140 -7.17 9.36 -2.68
CA MET A 140 -6.20 10.20 -2.00
C MET A 140 -4.90 10.26 -2.80
N LEU A 141 -4.26 11.43 -2.81
CA LEU A 141 -3.03 11.68 -3.54
C LEU A 141 -1.99 12.32 -2.65
N VAL A 142 -0.72 12.02 -2.92
CA VAL A 142 0.43 12.76 -2.38
C VAL A 142 1.40 13.09 -3.51
N LYS A 143 1.95 14.29 -3.49
CA LYS A 143 3.00 14.72 -4.42
C LYS A 143 4.36 14.30 -3.85
N LEU A 144 5.01 13.35 -4.51
CA LEU A 144 6.26 12.77 -4.04
C LEU A 144 7.44 13.74 -4.18
N GLY A 145 7.39 14.63 -5.16
CA GLY A 145 8.42 15.64 -5.34
C GLY A 145 8.54 16.59 -4.17
N GLU A 146 7.40 17.05 -3.63
CA GLU A 146 7.35 17.90 -2.44
C GLU A 146 7.91 17.17 -1.21
N LEU A 147 7.60 15.90 -1.06
CA LEU A 147 8.10 15.07 0.03
C LEU A 147 9.62 14.94 -0.02
N ASN A 148 10.18 14.76 -1.20
CA ASN A 148 11.62 14.66 -1.42
C ASN A 148 12.32 15.98 -1.05
N GLU A 149 11.73 17.13 -1.38
CA GLU A 149 12.25 18.44 -0.99
C GLU A 149 12.22 18.62 0.53
N ILE A 150 11.13 18.23 1.20
CA ILE A 150 11.02 18.30 2.67
C ILE A 150 12.10 17.42 3.31
N ASN A 151 12.28 16.20 2.82
CA ASN A 151 13.30 15.29 3.36
C ASN A 151 14.72 15.82 3.14
N LYS A 152 15.01 16.47 2.02
CA LYS A 152 16.31 17.11 1.77
C LYS A 152 16.56 18.27 2.74
N ASN A 153 15.50 19.01 3.11
CA ASN A 153 15.62 20.14 4.03
C ASN A 153 15.67 19.75 5.50
N THR A 154 15.17 18.56 5.85
CA THR A 154 15.12 18.07 7.24
C THR A 154 16.13 16.95 7.51
N GLY A 155 16.79 16.43 6.50
CA GLY A 155 17.66 15.24 6.59
C GLY A 155 19.12 15.52 6.94
N ASN A 156 19.42 16.70 7.45
CA ASN A 156 20.78 17.03 7.89
C ASN A 156 20.89 17.03 9.40
#